data_5a810fd4bdc5ebadb09488d768f94881
#
_entry.id   5a810fd4bdc5ebadb09488d768f94881
#
_cell.length_a   1.000
_cell.length_b   1.000
_cell.length_c   1.000
_cell.angle_alpha   90.00
_cell.angle_beta   90.00
_cell.angle_gamma   90.00
#
_symmetry.space_group_name_H-M   'P 1'
#
loop_
_entity.id
_entity.type
_entity.pdbx_description
1 polymer ?
#
loop_
_entity_poly.entity_id
_entity_poly.type
_entity_poly.pdbx_seq_one_letter_code
_entity_poly.pdbx_strand_id
1 'polypeptide(L)'
;MSNHHKVIIIGSGPAGFTAALYAARANLKPIIFEGNQPGGQLMITTEVENYPGFEHGIQGPELMDVMRKQVHRFGAESIYKYIVKVDFSSKPFKLWTDDGTEYTCDTCIVSTGATAKLLGLESENTFMGYGVSACATCDGFFFKNQRVVVVGGGDTAME
;
A
#
# COMPACT_ATOMS: atom_id res chain seq x y z
N MET A 1 -27.62 -7.56 -0.71
CA MET A 1 -26.53 -8.48 -0.30
C MET A 1 -26.03 -8.01 1.06
N SER A 2 -25.62 -8.89 1.93
CA SER A 2 -25.11 -8.49 3.24
C SER A 2 -23.74 -7.80 3.08
N ASN A 3 -23.60 -6.61 3.63
CA ASN A 3 -22.31 -5.88 3.67
C ASN A 3 -21.43 -6.33 4.86
N HIS A 4 -21.70 -7.53 5.40
CA HIS A 4 -20.92 -8.11 6.50
C HIS A 4 -19.89 -9.11 5.96
N HIS A 5 -18.63 -8.98 6.40
CA HIS A 5 -17.51 -9.81 5.98
C HIS A 5 -16.69 -10.29 7.18
N LYS A 6 -16.13 -11.49 7.08
CA LYS A 6 -15.23 -11.99 8.14
C LYS A 6 -13.98 -11.13 8.28
N VAL A 7 -13.39 -10.75 7.14
CA VAL A 7 -12.17 -9.95 7.09
C VAL A 7 -12.35 -8.83 6.07
N ILE A 8 -12.13 -7.60 6.51
CA ILE A 8 -11.97 -6.43 5.65
C ILE A 8 -10.52 -5.94 5.75
N ILE A 9 -9.92 -5.62 4.61
CA ILE A 9 -8.57 -5.08 4.51
C ILE A 9 -8.67 -3.67 3.91
N ILE A 10 -8.08 -2.69 4.59
CA ILE A 10 -8.04 -1.30 4.13
C ILE A 10 -6.67 -1.02 3.53
N GLY A 11 -6.62 -0.82 2.22
CA GLY A 11 -5.41 -0.55 1.45
C GLY A 11 -4.92 -1.76 0.66
N SER A 12 -4.50 -1.52 -0.58
CA SER A 12 -4.10 -2.51 -1.58
C SER A 12 -2.60 -2.45 -1.93
N GLY A 13 -1.79 -1.83 -1.08
CA GLY A 13 -0.34 -1.94 -1.20
C GLY A 13 0.16 -3.37 -0.95
N PRO A 14 1.49 -3.61 -1.01
CA PRO A 14 2.06 -4.95 -0.81
C PRO A 14 1.62 -5.60 0.50
N ALA A 15 1.50 -4.83 1.57
CA ALA A 15 1.03 -5.32 2.88
C ALA A 15 -0.43 -5.81 2.82
N GLY A 16 -1.32 -5.03 2.18
CA GLY A 16 -2.72 -5.39 2.02
C GLY A 16 -2.92 -6.62 1.17
N PHE A 17 -2.26 -6.71 0.01
CA PHE A 17 -2.34 -7.91 -0.82
C PHE A 17 -1.71 -9.13 -0.16
N THR A 18 -0.61 -8.98 0.58
CA THR A 18 -0.04 -10.09 1.36
C THR A 18 -1.04 -10.59 2.40
N ALA A 19 -1.65 -9.69 3.16
CA ALA A 19 -2.68 -10.06 4.14
C ALA A 19 -3.87 -10.76 3.47
N ALA A 20 -4.34 -10.21 2.34
CA ALA A 20 -5.44 -10.77 1.56
C ALA A 20 -5.13 -12.19 1.04
N LEU A 21 -3.91 -12.40 0.55
CA LEU A 21 -3.46 -13.72 0.09
C LEU A 21 -3.62 -14.78 1.18
N TYR A 22 -3.09 -14.51 2.37
CA TYR A 22 -3.15 -15.49 3.48
C TYR A 22 -4.56 -15.64 4.03
N ALA A 23 -5.35 -14.56 4.15
CA ALA A 23 -6.75 -14.64 4.56
C ALA A 23 -7.59 -15.44 3.55
N ALA A 24 -7.38 -15.25 2.24
CA ALA A 24 -8.05 -16.00 1.19
C ALA A 24 -7.67 -17.49 1.22
N ARG A 25 -6.39 -17.81 1.40
CA ARG A 25 -5.90 -19.19 1.55
C ARG A 25 -6.46 -19.89 2.81
N ALA A 26 -6.78 -19.11 3.86
CA ALA A 26 -7.49 -19.58 5.04
C ALA A 26 -9.01 -19.68 4.84
N ASN A 27 -9.50 -19.49 3.62
CA ASN A 27 -10.93 -19.53 3.25
C ASN A 27 -11.80 -18.50 3.99
N LEU A 28 -11.22 -17.34 4.32
CA LEU A 28 -11.93 -16.26 5.01
C LEU A 28 -12.65 -15.29 4.05
N LYS A 29 -12.45 -15.43 2.73
CA LYS A 29 -13.06 -14.60 1.68
C LYS A 29 -12.90 -13.09 1.98
N PRO A 30 -11.67 -12.59 2.08
CA PRO A 30 -11.44 -11.19 2.45
C PRO A 30 -11.90 -10.25 1.35
N ILE A 31 -12.37 -9.05 1.76
CA ILE A 31 -12.57 -7.92 0.88
C ILE A 31 -11.46 -6.90 1.12
N ILE A 32 -10.94 -6.34 0.03
CA ILE A 32 -9.91 -5.30 0.03
C ILE A 32 -10.53 -4.00 -0.46
N PHE A 33 -10.50 -2.95 0.36
CA PHE A 33 -10.78 -1.59 -0.08
C PHE A 33 -9.48 -0.96 -0.60
N GLU A 34 -9.40 -0.74 -1.92
CA GLU A 34 -8.16 -0.35 -2.58
C GLU A 34 -7.79 1.11 -2.40
N GLY A 35 -8.76 1.95 -2.02
CA GLY A 35 -8.55 3.37 -1.85
C GLY A 35 -8.50 4.14 -3.17
N ASN A 36 -8.01 5.37 -3.09
CA ASN A 36 -7.87 6.27 -4.23
C ASN A 36 -6.57 6.05 -5.03
N GLN A 37 -5.64 5.27 -4.50
CA GLN A 37 -4.40 4.88 -5.17
C GLN A 37 -4.24 3.35 -5.11
N PRO A 38 -4.97 2.60 -5.96
CA PRO A 38 -4.91 1.15 -6.02
C PRO A 38 -3.50 0.64 -6.28
N GLY A 39 -3.00 -0.27 -5.41
CA GLY A 39 -1.62 -0.76 -5.46
C GLY A 39 -0.62 0.05 -4.64
N GLY A 40 -1.01 1.23 -4.15
CA GLY A 40 -0.21 2.05 -3.23
C GLY A 40 1.04 2.64 -3.87
N GLN A 41 2.07 2.90 -3.06
CA GLN A 41 3.28 3.61 -3.46
C GLN A 41 4.08 2.92 -4.59
N LEU A 42 4.02 1.60 -4.70
CA LEU A 42 4.73 0.89 -5.76
C LEU A 42 4.17 1.16 -7.17
N MET A 43 2.94 1.72 -7.27
CA MET A 43 2.39 2.12 -8.57
C MET A 43 3.06 3.35 -9.17
N ILE A 44 3.76 4.12 -8.37
CA ILE A 44 4.45 5.36 -8.77
C ILE A 44 5.97 5.26 -8.67
N THR A 45 6.49 4.07 -8.35
CA THR A 45 7.94 3.80 -8.38
C THR A 45 8.35 3.11 -9.67
N THR A 46 9.62 3.13 -9.97
CA THR A 46 10.22 2.45 -11.11
C THR A 46 10.60 1.02 -10.73
N GLU A 47 11.86 0.75 -10.61
CA GLU A 47 12.38 -0.58 -10.32
C GLU A 47 12.39 -0.87 -8.82
N VAL A 48 11.95 -2.07 -8.45
CA VAL A 48 11.94 -2.59 -7.08
C VAL A 48 12.97 -3.72 -7.02
N GLU A 49 14.12 -3.46 -6.39
CA GLU A 49 15.22 -4.42 -6.29
C GLU A 49 15.28 -5.12 -4.93
N ASN A 50 14.54 -4.60 -3.94
CA ASN A 50 14.55 -5.08 -2.56
C ASN A 50 13.35 -5.97 -2.18
N TYR A 51 12.58 -6.43 -3.17
CA TYR A 51 11.52 -7.42 -2.95
C TYR A 51 12.04 -8.82 -3.28
N PRO A 52 12.13 -9.75 -2.30
CA PRO A 52 12.73 -11.06 -2.51
C PRO A 52 11.99 -11.88 -3.57
N GLY A 53 12.73 -12.59 -4.41
CA GLY A 53 12.19 -13.47 -5.45
C GLY A 53 12.34 -12.95 -6.87
N PHE A 54 12.85 -11.74 -7.04
CA PHE A 54 13.16 -11.12 -8.34
C PHE A 54 14.64 -10.75 -8.39
N GLU A 55 15.46 -11.65 -8.92
CA GLU A 55 16.92 -11.53 -8.97
C GLU A 55 17.40 -10.25 -9.66
N HIS A 56 16.68 -9.81 -10.68
CA HIS A 56 17.02 -8.61 -11.47
C HIS A 56 16.05 -7.43 -11.22
N GLY A 57 15.37 -7.43 -10.06
CA GLY A 57 14.32 -6.44 -9.79
C GLY A 57 13.04 -6.69 -10.59
N ILE A 58 12.06 -5.85 -10.36
CA ILE A 58 10.77 -5.84 -11.06
C ILE A 58 10.20 -4.42 -11.04
N GLN A 59 9.50 -4.02 -12.11
CA GLN A 59 8.80 -2.74 -12.10
C GLN A 59 7.69 -2.73 -11.04
N GLY A 60 7.59 -1.65 -10.26
CA GLY A 60 6.62 -1.54 -9.16
C GLY A 60 5.17 -1.84 -9.60
N PRO A 61 4.67 -1.23 -10.69
CA PRO A 61 3.33 -1.53 -11.21
C PRO A 61 3.14 -3.00 -11.60
N GLU A 62 4.17 -3.63 -12.18
CA GLU A 62 4.13 -5.05 -12.55
C GLU A 62 4.04 -5.95 -11.33
N LEU A 63 4.83 -5.66 -10.29
CA LEU A 63 4.77 -6.39 -9.01
C LEU A 63 3.36 -6.31 -8.41
N MET A 64 2.76 -5.12 -8.40
CA MET A 64 1.42 -4.94 -7.85
C MET A 64 0.34 -5.65 -8.66
N ASP A 65 0.47 -5.71 -9.98
CA ASP A 65 -0.43 -6.48 -10.84
C ASP A 65 -0.32 -8.00 -10.58
N VAL A 66 0.90 -8.50 -10.43
CA VAL A 66 1.16 -9.91 -10.07
C VAL A 66 0.53 -10.25 -8.72
N MET A 67 0.73 -9.40 -7.70
CA MET A 67 0.15 -9.61 -6.38
C MET A 67 -1.39 -9.57 -6.42
N ARG A 68 -1.98 -8.62 -7.13
CA ARG A 68 -3.43 -8.52 -7.33
C ARG A 68 -4.01 -9.77 -7.97
N LYS A 69 -3.44 -10.23 -9.08
CA LYS A 69 -3.85 -11.45 -9.77
C LYS A 69 -3.75 -12.68 -8.85
N GLN A 70 -2.70 -12.73 -8.06
CA GLN A 70 -2.50 -13.83 -7.11
C GLN A 70 -3.62 -13.87 -6.05
N VAL A 71 -3.95 -12.74 -5.41
CA VAL A 71 -4.99 -12.73 -4.36
C VAL A 71 -6.38 -13.03 -4.92
N HIS A 72 -6.71 -12.52 -6.10
CA HIS A 72 -7.99 -12.79 -6.75
C HIS A 72 -8.12 -14.27 -7.14
N ARG A 73 -7.03 -14.90 -7.58
CA ARG A 73 -7.02 -16.35 -7.86
C ARG A 73 -7.42 -17.20 -6.64
N PHE A 74 -7.13 -16.72 -5.43
CA PHE A 74 -7.52 -17.39 -4.17
C PHE A 74 -8.88 -16.91 -3.63
N GLY A 75 -9.61 -16.07 -4.36
CA GLY A 75 -10.97 -15.66 -4.02
C GLY A 75 -11.06 -14.45 -3.09
N ALA A 76 -10.00 -13.63 -2.99
CA ALA A 76 -10.14 -12.28 -2.43
C ALA A 76 -10.87 -11.38 -3.44
N GLU A 77 -11.66 -10.44 -2.94
CA GLU A 77 -12.37 -9.45 -3.76
C GLU A 77 -11.84 -8.05 -3.49
N SER A 78 -11.72 -7.24 -4.54
CA SER A 78 -11.32 -5.84 -4.45
C SER A 78 -12.48 -4.90 -4.72
N ILE A 79 -12.60 -3.86 -3.90
CA ILE A 79 -13.57 -2.77 -4.05
C ILE A 79 -12.80 -1.45 -4.25
N TYR A 80 -13.05 -0.78 -5.38
CA TYR A 80 -12.44 0.50 -5.74
C TYR A 80 -13.13 1.69 -5.05
N LYS A 81 -13.18 1.62 -3.73
CA LYS A 81 -13.66 2.68 -2.85
C LYS A 81 -12.65 2.87 -1.75
N TYR A 82 -12.70 4.01 -1.06
CA TYR A 82 -11.86 4.21 0.11
C TYR A 82 -12.71 4.39 1.38
N ILE A 83 -12.15 3.98 2.49
CA ILE A 83 -12.78 4.07 3.79
C ILE A 83 -12.53 5.47 4.35
N VAL A 84 -13.60 6.19 4.66
CA VAL A 84 -13.54 7.55 5.23
C VAL A 84 -13.75 7.57 6.74
N LYS A 85 -14.36 6.51 7.29
CA LYS A 85 -14.66 6.43 8.71
C LYS A 85 -14.66 4.99 9.17
N VAL A 86 -14.22 4.75 10.41
CA VAL A 86 -14.28 3.45 11.09
C VAL A 86 -14.82 3.62 12.50
N ASP A 87 -15.46 2.56 13.00
CA ASP A 87 -15.82 2.41 14.40
C ASP A 87 -15.41 1.00 14.87
N PHE A 88 -14.41 0.96 15.73
CA PHE A 88 -13.86 -0.27 16.31
C PHE A 88 -14.22 -0.44 17.79
N SER A 89 -15.16 0.35 18.30
CA SER A 89 -15.55 0.33 19.74
C SER A 89 -16.27 -0.96 20.13
N SER A 90 -16.94 -1.60 19.19
CA SER A 90 -17.67 -2.86 19.42
C SER A 90 -17.69 -3.73 18.18
N LYS A 91 -17.90 -5.04 18.36
CA LYS A 91 -18.10 -5.98 17.24
C LYS A 91 -19.60 -6.09 16.89
N PRO A 92 -19.92 -6.30 15.59
CA PRO A 92 -19.01 -6.24 14.45
C PRO A 92 -18.46 -4.83 14.24
N PHE A 93 -17.21 -4.73 13.82
CA PHE A 93 -16.59 -3.46 13.46
C PHE A 93 -17.29 -2.83 12.29
N LYS A 94 -17.39 -1.50 12.26
CA LYS A 94 -18.09 -0.74 11.22
C LYS A 94 -17.12 0.14 10.44
N LEU A 95 -17.33 0.18 9.13
CA LEU A 95 -16.56 0.98 8.19
C LEU A 95 -17.51 1.68 7.23
N TRP A 96 -17.20 2.91 6.86
CA TRP A 96 -17.98 3.66 5.87
C TRP A 96 -17.10 4.07 4.71
N THR A 97 -17.57 3.82 3.51
CA THR A 97 -16.94 4.25 2.27
C THR A 97 -17.28 5.70 1.93
N ASP A 98 -16.55 6.26 0.98
CA ASP A 98 -16.68 7.62 0.47
C ASP A 98 -18.09 7.96 -0.06
N ASP A 99 -18.83 6.97 -0.57
CA ASP A 99 -20.22 7.12 -0.99
C ASP A 99 -21.24 6.90 0.15
N GLY A 100 -20.78 6.77 1.38
CA GLY A 100 -21.59 6.60 2.57
C GLY A 100 -22.11 5.18 2.83
N THR A 101 -21.71 4.19 2.02
CA THR A 101 -22.11 2.79 2.25
C THR A 101 -21.45 2.25 3.52
N GLU A 102 -22.24 1.65 4.41
CA GLU A 102 -21.75 0.98 5.61
C GLU A 102 -21.39 -0.48 5.33
N TYR A 103 -20.23 -0.89 5.80
CA TYR A 103 -19.76 -2.28 5.85
C TYR A 103 -19.48 -2.68 7.28
N THR A 104 -19.60 -3.97 7.57
CA THR A 104 -19.27 -4.52 8.89
C THR A 104 -18.34 -5.71 8.75
N CYS A 105 -17.49 -5.94 9.77
CA CYS A 105 -16.60 -7.11 9.78
C CYS A 105 -16.31 -7.61 11.19
N ASP A 106 -15.90 -8.88 11.24
CA ASP A 106 -15.40 -9.50 12.48
C ASP A 106 -13.95 -9.05 12.78
N THR A 107 -13.16 -8.86 11.72
CA THR A 107 -11.74 -8.45 11.79
C THR A 107 -11.43 -7.44 10.69
N CYS A 108 -10.71 -6.40 11.05
CA CYS A 108 -10.20 -5.39 10.11
C CYS A 108 -8.67 -5.38 10.13
N ILE A 109 -8.06 -5.38 8.96
CA ILE A 109 -6.62 -5.19 8.78
C ILE A 109 -6.42 -3.81 8.16
N VAL A 110 -5.66 -2.95 8.86
CA VAL A 110 -5.34 -1.59 8.39
C VAL A 110 -3.96 -1.61 7.77
N SER A 111 -3.90 -1.40 6.45
CA SER A 111 -2.66 -1.41 5.64
C SER A 111 -2.63 -0.21 4.70
N THR A 112 -2.96 0.96 5.23
CA THR A 112 -3.13 2.21 4.47
C THR A 112 -1.83 2.83 3.98
N GLY A 113 -0.68 2.30 4.42
CA GLY A 113 0.63 2.79 4.03
C GLY A 113 0.96 4.16 4.62
N ALA A 114 1.89 4.82 3.98
CA ALA A 114 2.35 6.16 4.33
C ALA A 114 2.65 6.96 3.05
N THR A 115 2.62 8.26 3.17
CA THR A 115 3.05 9.19 2.11
C THR A 115 4.16 10.08 2.66
N ALA A 116 5.20 10.28 1.89
CA ALA A 116 6.30 11.16 2.25
C ALA A 116 5.80 12.60 2.48
N LYS A 117 6.32 13.24 3.51
CA LYS A 117 6.15 14.67 3.71
C LYS A 117 7.23 15.40 2.92
N LEU A 118 6.81 16.10 1.89
CA LEU A 118 7.69 16.91 1.05
C LEU A 118 7.87 18.31 1.66
N LEU A 119 8.91 19.04 1.22
CA LEU A 119 9.15 20.42 1.61
C LEU A 119 8.15 21.39 0.95
N GLY A 120 7.50 20.96 -0.13
CA GLY A 120 6.57 21.77 -0.92
C GLY A 120 7.24 22.61 -2.00
N LEU A 121 8.45 22.22 -2.43
CA LEU A 121 9.16 22.88 -3.52
C LEU A 121 8.74 22.29 -4.87
N GLU A 122 8.55 23.11 -5.88
CA GLU A 122 8.22 22.67 -7.23
C GLU A 122 9.25 21.69 -7.81
N SER A 123 10.52 21.91 -7.49
CA SER A 123 11.64 21.03 -7.88
C SER A 123 11.54 19.61 -7.33
N GLU A 124 10.89 19.36 -6.21
CA GLU A 124 10.71 18.02 -5.67
C GLU A 124 9.90 17.16 -6.62
N ASN A 125 8.79 17.67 -7.16
CA ASN A 125 7.97 16.93 -8.11
C ASN A 125 8.70 16.70 -9.44
N THR A 126 9.52 17.70 -9.88
CA THR A 126 10.27 17.62 -11.13
C THR A 126 11.39 16.57 -11.07
N PHE A 127 12.06 16.46 -9.93
CA PHE A 127 13.25 15.61 -9.76
C PHE A 127 12.99 14.36 -8.93
N MET A 128 11.76 14.07 -8.54
CA MET A 128 11.41 12.83 -7.84
C MET A 128 11.79 11.62 -8.70
N GLY A 129 12.66 10.74 -8.16
CA GLY A 129 13.25 9.62 -8.90
C GLY A 129 14.42 9.99 -9.82
N TYR A 130 14.74 11.29 -9.97
CA TYR A 130 15.82 11.81 -10.81
C TYR A 130 16.83 12.66 -10.01
N GLY A 131 16.99 12.35 -8.72
CA GLY A 131 17.92 13.03 -7.81
C GLY A 131 17.24 13.53 -6.53
N VAL A 132 15.93 13.55 -6.47
CA VAL A 132 15.15 13.74 -5.24
C VAL A 132 14.52 12.41 -4.87
N SER A 133 14.69 12.00 -3.63
CA SER A 133 14.06 10.80 -3.07
C SER A 133 13.58 11.05 -1.66
N ALA A 134 12.53 10.34 -1.26
CA ALA A 134 12.00 10.30 0.10
C ALA A 134 12.21 8.93 0.76
N CYS A 135 13.05 8.06 0.18
CA CYS A 135 13.32 6.73 0.67
C CYS A 135 14.81 6.38 0.49
N ALA A 136 15.60 6.51 1.55
CA ALA A 136 17.02 6.20 1.50
C ALA A 136 17.28 4.71 1.22
N THR A 137 16.54 3.83 1.86
CA THR A 137 16.66 2.37 1.67
C THR A 137 16.22 1.89 0.28
N CYS A 138 15.38 2.68 -0.43
CA CYS A 138 14.98 2.37 -1.80
C CYS A 138 16.03 2.82 -2.81
N ASP A 139 16.48 4.06 -2.69
CA ASP A 139 17.19 4.76 -3.76
C ASP A 139 18.66 5.05 -3.42
N GLY A 140 19.05 4.97 -2.15
CA GLY A 140 20.39 5.37 -1.70
C GLY A 140 21.52 4.60 -2.38
N PHE A 141 21.29 3.35 -2.76
CA PHE A 141 22.27 2.53 -3.48
C PHE A 141 22.68 3.16 -4.83
N PHE A 142 21.79 3.81 -5.54
CA PHE A 142 22.07 4.45 -6.82
C PHE A 142 22.99 5.67 -6.71
N PHE A 143 23.13 6.25 -5.51
CA PHE A 143 23.94 7.43 -5.25
C PHE A 143 25.22 7.12 -4.47
N LYS A 144 25.66 5.85 -4.48
CA LYS A 144 26.90 5.42 -3.81
C LYS A 144 28.12 6.19 -4.34
N ASN A 145 28.95 6.71 -3.41
CA ASN A 145 30.11 7.55 -3.69
C ASN A 145 29.77 8.93 -4.30
N GLN A 146 28.53 9.35 -4.27
CA GLN A 146 28.11 10.69 -4.66
C GLN A 146 27.87 11.56 -3.41
N ARG A 147 27.91 12.87 -3.59
CA ARG A 147 27.55 13.82 -2.56
C ARG A 147 26.03 13.97 -2.53
N VAL A 148 25.41 13.63 -1.40
CA VAL A 148 23.97 13.77 -1.17
C VAL A 148 23.71 14.80 -0.08
N VAL A 149 22.55 15.41 -0.10
CA VAL A 149 22.04 16.29 0.96
C VAL A 149 20.82 15.63 1.56
N VAL A 150 20.81 15.49 2.88
CA VAL A 150 19.66 14.97 3.63
C VAL A 150 18.96 16.13 4.30
N VAL A 151 17.63 16.22 4.13
CA VAL A 151 16.80 17.27 4.72
C VAL A 151 15.84 16.63 5.70
N GLY A 152 15.99 16.95 6.99
CA GLY A 152 15.17 16.43 8.06
C GLY A 152 15.99 15.89 9.23
N GLY A 153 15.33 15.41 10.26
CA GLY A 153 15.93 14.88 11.48
C GLY A 153 15.07 13.78 12.12
N GLY A 154 14.13 13.21 11.38
CA GLY A 154 13.37 12.03 11.79
C GLY A 154 14.06 10.73 11.36
N ASP A 155 13.46 9.59 11.68
CA ASP A 155 14.02 8.26 11.42
C ASP A 155 14.41 8.08 9.94
N THR A 156 13.53 8.46 9.02
CA THR A 156 13.79 8.37 7.57
C THR A 156 15.00 9.19 7.10
N ALA A 157 15.34 10.27 7.81
CA ALA A 157 16.52 11.08 7.49
C ALA A 157 17.81 10.51 8.10
N MET A 158 17.70 9.59 9.03
CA MET A 158 18.82 8.97 9.75
C MET A 158 19.21 7.60 9.17
N GLU A 159 18.35 7.00 8.33
CA GLU A 159 18.63 5.78 7.58
C GLU A 159 19.68 5.99 6.50
#